data_329b76531816610abdc4d73568fb6c2b
#
_entry.id   329b76531816610abdc4d73568fb6c2b
#
_cell.length_a   1.000
_cell.length_b   1.000
_cell.length_c   1.000
_cell.angle_alpha   90.00
_cell.angle_beta   90.00
_cell.angle_gamma   90.00
#
_symmetry.space_group_name_H-M   'P 1'
#
loop_
_entity.id
_entity.type
_entity.pdbx_description
1 polymer ?
#
loop_
_entity_poly.entity_id
_entity_poly.type
_entity_poly.pdbx_seq_one_letter_code
_entity_poly.pdbx_strand_id
1 'polypeptide(L)'
;MIHLFLSKKNTTYQQMIERNGDVVLKNCKSAKAIFERNSIWYVQIEFSKSELLGMDISEESVFKVDLNFEKGQLFRIVDFKENGISNTYVCYATHIFFDSQKEIFVFDDRTVNSTWDGAIKTANDIIEKSKSKYPYHVYGDRWYEDYKNIKPEDGREVYIHNAYKTDLCVDVPSSNEDAVQLQMYTTNYTPAQTFVLKKYPNEINGISDIWSFMSMTSCRWVCAEDYVDRNYSKIETYWLRNNPSNTNMHWEDYWGLIYLPEANGYKIVRPTDKNYNWWPGGDGSGLTQGVKIQLYSHGIGNKSQSLCWQFEDKESTQTAYWVRYNLIQCLFGSEDNSMMNRWPECEEHRYVAMFDNYDCYFGKPNGYKAALKPKEFYVGYKEIVDYTKKVSMENVVTGIIPKAYNGRILPNNEIVKSSKWDENEIHRIEMKEYSDVKLIADDSSATKTTFGVFKNESNLQAYLRYIAGKDLKSELQNSDTETTIKFEKLFGSNIPNANQLKLNDVIYVDTNNSGKRERFYLNKMTYDLIKEMPDELTLILETEV
;
A
#
# COMPACT_ATOMS: atom_id res chain seq x y z
N MET A 1 2.24 -23.76 24.21
CA MET A 1 2.10 -23.80 25.70
C MET A 1 1.57 -22.47 26.19
N ILE A 2 0.68 -22.45 27.21
CA ILE A 2 0.07 -21.21 27.71
C ILE A 2 0.58 -20.94 29.10
N HIS A 3 1.25 -19.81 29.32
CA HIS A 3 1.73 -19.34 30.58
C HIS A 3 0.86 -18.17 31.07
N LEU A 4 0.57 -18.11 32.37
CA LEU A 4 -0.16 -17.04 33.02
C LEU A 4 0.72 -16.35 34.06
N PHE A 5 0.86 -15.04 33.93
CA PHE A 5 1.40 -14.14 34.94
C PHE A 5 0.23 -13.47 35.65
N LEU A 6 0.16 -13.64 36.97
CA LEU A 6 -0.99 -13.19 37.78
C LEU A 6 -0.93 -11.70 38.14
N SER A 7 0.28 -11.12 38.21
CA SER A 7 0.46 -9.71 38.49
C SER A 7 1.74 -9.17 37.85
N LYS A 8 1.67 -7.97 37.31
CA LYS A 8 2.82 -7.22 36.75
C LYS A 8 3.70 -6.57 37.85
N LYS A 9 3.23 -6.44 39.08
CA LYS A 9 3.84 -5.56 40.10
C LYS A 9 5.34 -5.75 40.32
N ASN A 10 5.84 -6.95 40.14
CA ASN A 10 7.26 -7.28 40.40
C ASN A 10 7.94 -7.95 39.19
N THR A 11 7.33 -7.90 38.02
CA THR A 11 7.84 -8.59 36.84
C THR A 11 8.03 -7.59 35.72
N THR A 12 9.27 -7.43 35.24
CA THR A 12 9.55 -6.58 34.06
C THR A 12 9.09 -7.27 32.79
N TYR A 13 8.87 -6.50 31.75
CA TYR A 13 8.59 -7.02 30.41
C TYR A 13 9.59 -8.08 29.94
N GLN A 14 10.89 -7.81 30.12
CA GLN A 14 11.95 -8.74 29.75
C GLN A 14 11.83 -10.06 30.50
N GLN A 15 11.52 -9.99 31.80
CA GLN A 15 11.28 -11.18 32.60
C GLN A 15 10.05 -11.96 32.16
N MET A 16 8.98 -11.30 31.70
CA MET A 16 7.80 -12.01 31.16
C MET A 16 8.12 -12.76 29.88
N ILE A 17 8.96 -12.21 29.02
CA ILE A 17 9.40 -12.90 27.80
C ILE A 17 10.31 -14.09 28.12
N GLU A 18 11.29 -13.91 28.98
CA GLU A 18 12.36 -14.88 29.20
C GLU A 18 11.96 -16.04 30.12
N ARG A 19 11.05 -15.83 31.04
CA ARG A 19 10.67 -16.86 32.04
C ARG A 19 9.29 -17.45 31.79
N ASN A 20 9.03 -18.60 32.43
CA ASN A 20 7.71 -19.17 32.51
C ASN A 20 6.81 -18.31 33.42
N GLY A 21 5.49 -18.36 33.16
CA GLY A 21 4.50 -17.69 34.00
C GLY A 21 4.46 -18.24 35.44
N ASP A 22 3.73 -17.56 36.30
CA ASP A 22 3.44 -18.01 37.65
C ASP A 22 2.66 -19.33 37.64
N VAL A 23 1.85 -19.52 36.61
CA VAL A 23 1.09 -20.73 36.32
C VAL A 23 1.31 -21.17 34.89
N VAL A 24 1.45 -22.45 34.65
CA VAL A 24 1.41 -23.08 33.33
C VAL A 24 0.08 -23.81 33.19
N LEU A 25 -0.78 -23.30 32.28
CA LEU A 25 -2.09 -23.91 32.04
C LEU A 25 -1.92 -25.18 31.23
N LYS A 26 -2.21 -26.34 31.83
CA LYS A 26 -2.03 -27.66 31.20
C LYS A 26 -3.32 -28.24 30.64
N ASN A 27 -4.47 -27.88 31.24
CA ASN A 27 -5.76 -28.48 30.96
C ASN A 27 -6.78 -27.41 30.56
N CYS A 28 -6.49 -26.64 29.49
CA CYS A 28 -7.47 -25.74 28.95
C CYS A 28 -8.59 -26.53 28.25
N LYS A 29 -9.85 -26.15 28.51
CA LYS A 29 -11.01 -26.69 27.80
C LYS A 29 -11.10 -26.16 26.37
N SER A 30 -10.79 -24.89 26.21
CA SER A 30 -10.62 -24.26 24.92
C SER A 30 -9.57 -23.15 25.00
N ALA A 31 -8.83 -22.96 23.91
CA ALA A 31 -7.88 -21.85 23.82
C ALA A 31 -7.76 -21.46 22.34
N LYS A 32 -8.23 -20.26 22.01
CA LYS A 32 -8.25 -19.74 20.65
C LYS A 32 -7.55 -18.40 20.60
N ALA A 33 -6.72 -18.21 19.58
CA ALA A 33 -6.16 -16.91 19.22
C ALA A 33 -6.82 -16.43 17.93
N ILE A 34 -7.24 -15.18 17.90
CA ILE A 34 -7.90 -14.56 16.78
C ILE A 34 -7.02 -13.42 16.26
N PHE A 35 -6.63 -13.54 15.02
CA PHE A 35 -5.82 -12.58 14.28
C PHE A 35 -6.65 -12.04 13.14
N GLU A 36 -6.67 -10.72 13.01
CA GLU A 36 -7.33 -10.03 11.92
C GLU A 36 -6.42 -8.93 11.40
N ARG A 37 -6.36 -8.79 10.09
CA ARG A 37 -5.53 -7.77 9.45
C ARG A 37 -5.94 -6.39 9.93
N ASN A 38 -4.96 -5.60 10.36
CA ASN A 38 -5.15 -4.21 10.79
C ASN A 38 -6.18 -4.02 11.91
N SER A 39 -6.36 -5.04 12.73
CA SER A 39 -7.30 -5.06 13.85
C SER A 39 -6.63 -5.59 15.12
N ILE A 40 -7.35 -5.52 16.23
CA ILE A 40 -6.89 -5.99 17.54
C ILE A 40 -6.76 -7.53 17.52
N TRP A 41 -5.59 -8.03 17.89
CA TRP A 41 -5.40 -9.45 18.13
C TRP A 41 -5.82 -9.80 19.56
N TYR A 42 -6.52 -10.91 19.74
CA TYR A 42 -6.95 -11.35 21.06
C TYR A 42 -6.94 -12.87 21.20
N VAL A 43 -6.92 -13.31 22.44
CA VAL A 43 -7.08 -14.72 22.80
C VAL A 43 -8.28 -14.91 23.71
N GLN A 44 -8.95 -16.04 23.53
CA GLN A 44 -10.01 -16.52 24.41
C GLN A 44 -9.59 -17.86 24.97
N ILE A 45 -9.47 -17.96 26.30
CA ILE A 45 -8.97 -19.16 26.98
C ILE A 45 -9.95 -19.56 28.07
N GLU A 46 -10.42 -20.82 28.03
CA GLU A 46 -11.23 -21.45 29.08
C GLU A 46 -10.41 -22.52 29.79
N PHE A 47 -10.29 -22.39 31.12
CA PHE A 47 -9.54 -23.33 31.93
C PHE A 47 -10.14 -23.52 33.34
N SER A 48 -9.77 -24.62 34.03
CA SER A 48 -10.26 -24.92 35.37
C SER A 48 -9.66 -23.95 36.39
N LYS A 49 -10.46 -23.51 37.36
CA LYS A 49 -9.97 -22.72 38.53
C LYS A 49 -8.88 -23.44 39.31
N SER A 50 -8.92 -24.77 39.35
CA SER A 50 -7.91 -25.57 40.03
C SER A 50 -6.48 -25.38 39.51
N GLU A 51 -6.34 -24.92 38.24
CA GLU A 51 -5.03 -24.60 37.66
C GLU A 51 -4.34 -23.42 38.37
N LEU A 52 -5.10 -22.54 39.01
CA LEU A 52 -4.56 -21.36 39.70
C LEU A 52 -4.01 -21.66 41.08
N LEU A 53 -4.17 -22.88 41.61
CA LEU A 53 -3.66 -23.29 42.93
C LEU A 53 -4.07 -22.36 44.08
N GLY A 54 -5.26 -21.76 43.99
CA GLY A 54 -5.78 -20.82 45.00
C GLY A 54 -5.36 -19.35 44.80
N MET A 55 -4.67 -19.03 43.70
CA MET A 55 -4.38 -17.65 43.30
C MET A 55 -5.52 -17.08 42.48
N ASP A 56 -5.64 -15.75 42.41
CA ASP A 56 -6.70 -15.07 41.70
C ASP A 56 -6.20 -14.35 40.45
N ILE A 57 -7.07 -14.26 39.44
CA ILE A 57 -6.86 -13.41 38.26
C ILE A 57 -7.11 -11.95 38.66
N SER A 58 -6.27 -11.06 38.15
CA SER A 58 -6.41 -9.61 38.33
C SER A 58 -6.40 -8.88 36.99
N GLU A 59 -6.71 -7.58 37.00
CA GLU A 59 -6.64 -6.69 35.84
C GLU A 59 -5.22 -6.60 35.21
N GLU A 60 -4.20 -6.96 35.97
CA GLU A 60 -2.81 -6.96 35.53
C GLU A 60 -2.32 -8.34 35.09
N SER A 61 -3.20 -9.32 35.05
CA SER A 61 -2.83 -10.67 34.62
C SER A 61 -2.59 -10.73 33.13
N VAL A 62 -1.57 -11.46 32.72
CA VAL A 62 -1.09 -11.54 31.34
C VAL A 62 -0.89 -13.01 30.95
N PHE A 63 -1.44 -13.39 29.81
CA PHE A 63 -1.08 -14.63 29.16
C PHE A 63 0.17 -14.44 28.30
N LYS A 64 1.08 -15.41 28.35
CA LYS A 64 2.14 -15.58 27.36
C LYS A 64 1.83 -16.82 26.55
N VAL A 65 1.74 -16.63 25.24
CA VAL A 65 1.28 -17.64 24.30
C VAL A 65 2.27 -17.79 23.17
N ASP A 66 2.60 -19.01 22.81
CA ASP A 66 3.35 -19.29 21.60
C ASP A 66 2.37 -19.38 20.42
N LEU A 67 2.55 -18.51 19.44
CA LEU A 67 1.82 -18.51 18.18
C LEU A 67 2.58 -19.34 17.14
N ASN A 68 1.90 -19.72 16.10
CA ASN A 68 2.49 -20.51 15.00
C ASN A 68 3.63 -19.78 14.25
N PHE A 69 3.61 -18.46 14.24
CA PHE A 69 4.58 -17.63 13.52
C PHE A 69 5.47 -16.79 14.46
N GLU A 70 5.10 -16.66 15.73
CA GLU A 70 5.86 -15.89 16.72
C GLU A 70 5.69 -16.49 18.12
N LYS A 71 6.80 -16.63 18.87
CA LYS A 71 6.78 -17.22 20.21
C LYS A 71 6.73 -16.16 21.30
N GLY A 72 6.18 -16.54 22.45
CA GLY A 72 6.23 -15.72 23.65
C GLY A 72 5.42 -14.43 23.58
N GLN A 73 4.32 -14.43 22.83
CA GLN A 73 3.48 -13.24 22.69
C GLN A 73 2.64 -13.00 23.93
N LEU A 74 2.57 -11.76 24.37
CA LEU A 74 1.90 -11.33 25.59
C LEU A 74 0.50 -10.79 25.28
N PHE A 75 -0.48 -11.28 26.06
CA PHE A 75 -1.87 -10.84 25.99
C PHE A 75 -2.37 -10.47 27.37
N ARG A 76 -2.79 -9.23 27.59
CA ARG A 76 -3.34 -8.78 28.86
C ARG A 76 -4.81 -9.13 28.95
N ILE A 77 -5.22 -9.73 30.08
CA ILE A 77 -6.62 -10.04 30.34
C ILE A 77 -7.40 -8.73 30.49
N VAL A 78 -8.45 -8.58 29.66
CA VAL A 78 -9.32 -7.40 29.63
C VAL A 78 -10.70 -7.69 30.19
N ASP A 79 -11.13 -8.96 30.12
CA ASP A 79 -12.38 -9.44 30.68
C ASP A 79 -12.26 -10.91 31.05
N PHE A 80 -12.94 -11.33 32.10
CA PHE A 80 -13.09 -12.74 32.45
C PHE A 80 -14.43 -13.03 33.10
N LYS A 81 -14.93 -14.22 32.85
CA LYS A 81 -16.15 -14.75 33.45
C LYS A 81 -15.83 -15.98 34.28
N GLU A 82 -16.34 -15.98 35.49
CA GLU A 82 -16.31 -17.11 36.35
C GLU A 82 -17.57 -17.96 36.20
N ASN A 83 -17.41 -19.24 35.91
CA ASN A 83 -18.50 -20.19 35.88
C ASN A 83 -18.43 -21.08 37.14
N GLY A 84 -19.30 -20.80 38.10
CA GLY A 84 -19.32 -21.53 39.37
C GLY A 84 -19.75 -23.00 39.23
N ILE A 85 -20.60 -23.33 38.27
CA ILE A 85 -21.08 -24.70 38.04
C ILE A 85 -19.98 -25.57 37.42
N SER A 86 -19.33 -25.08 36.37
CA SER A 86 -18.24 -25.80 35.70
C SER A 86 -16.87 -25.62 36.37
N ASN A 87 -16.81 -24.77 37.37
CA ASN A 87 -15.56 -24.41 38.08
C ASN A 87 -14.45 -23.96 37.12
N THR A 88 -14.79 -23.08 36.16
CA THR A 88 -13.88 -22.58 35.15
C THR A 88 -13.86 -21.07 35.09
N TYR A 89 -12.75 -20.54 34.54
CA TYR A 89 -12.64 -19.18 34.02
C TYR A 89 -12.69 -19.20 32.51
N VAL A 90 -13.40 -18.22 31.93
CA VAL A 90 -13.34 -17.87 30.50
C VAL A 90 -12.76 -16.48 30.44
N CYS A 91 -11.53 -16.39 29.95
CA CYS A 91 -10.77 -15.14 29.89
C CYS A 91 -10.67 -14.64 28.46
N TYR A 92 -10.85 -13.32 28.28
CA TYR A 92 -10.55 -12.60 27.06
C TYR A 92 -9.34 -11.71 27.30
N ALA A 93 -8.33 -11.82 26.44
CA ALA A 93 -7.11 -11.04 26.57
C ALA A 93 -6.72 -10.45 25.22
N THR A 94 -6.34 -9.17 25.22
CA THR A 94 -5.87 -8.46 24.03
C THR A 94 -4.35 -8.46 23.97
N HIS A 95 -3.79 -8.47 22.77
CA HIS A 95 -2.35 -8.38 22.58
C HIS A 95 -1.78 -7.13 23.25
N ILE A 96 -0.62 -7.27 23.88
CA ILE A 96 -0.08 -6.23 24.79
C ILE A 96 0.21 -4.90 24.09
N PHE A 97 0.51 -4.90 22.79
CA PHE A 97 0.70 -3.66 22.01
C PHE A 97 -0.52 -2.73 22.11
N PHE A 98 -1.73 -3.29 22.20
CA PHE A 98 -2.97 -2.51 22.26
C PHE A 98 -3.18 -1.81 23.60
N ASP A 99 -2.39 -2.12 24.65
CA ASP A 99 -2.37 -1.34 25.88
C ASP A 99 -1.87 0.09 25.65
N SER A 100 -1.10 0.31 24.58
CA SER A 100 -0.63 1.65 24.18
C SER A 100 -1.78 2.66 24.01
N GLN A 101 -2.99 2.22 23.66
CA GLN A 101 -4.18 3.09 23.60
C GLN A 101 -4.51 3.78 24.92
N LYS A 102 -4.04 3.25 26.07
CA LYS A 102 -4.26 3.80 27.41
C LYS A 102 -3.06 4.57 27.97
N GLU A 103 -1.92 4.46 27.32
CA GLU A 103 -0.66 5.02 27.80
C GLU A 103 -0.07 6.09 26.89
N ILE A 104 -0.34 6.02 25.59
CA ILE A 104 0.29 6.87 24.58
C ILE A 104 -0.75 7.72 23.88
N PHE A 105 -0.67 9.04 24.09
CA PHE A 105 -1.59 10.00 23.55
C PHE A 105 -0.87 11.14 22.81
N VAL A 106 -1.52 11.70 21.84
CA VAL A 106 -1.11 12.96 21.20
C VAL A 106 -1.60 14.11 22.07
N PHE A 107 -0.70 14.71 22.86
CA PHE A 107 -1.04 15.82 23.75
C PHE A 107 -1.11 17.16 23.02
N ASP A 108 -0.31 17.32 21.98
CA ASP A 108 -0.30 18.50 21.13
C ASP A 108 -1.06 18.17 19.84
N ASP A 109 -2.05 18.98 19.50
CA ASP A 109 -2.74 18.87 18.22
C ASP A 109 -1.71 18.94 17.10
N ARG A 110 -1.55 17.86 16.34
CA ARG A 110 -0.52 17.73 15.31
C ARG A 110 -1.12 17.61 13.94
N THR A 111 -0.63 18.44 13.05
CA THR A 111 -0.74 18.23 11.62
C THR A 111 0.48 17.42 11.17
N VAL A 112 0.25 16.20 10.69
CA VAL A 112 1.27 15.35 10.09
C VAL A 112 1.17 15.52 8.59
N ASN A 113 2.06 16.34 8.02
CA ASN A 113 2.19 16.47 6.56
C ASN A 113 3.50 15.80 6.16
N SER A 114 3.42 14.55 5.76
CA SER A 114 4.60 13.74 5.52
C SER A 114 4.33 12.55 4.61
N THR A 115 5.40 11.95 4.17
CA THR A 115 5.43 10.63 3.56
C THR A 115 5.13 9.56 4.59
N TRP A 116 4.94 8.31 4.15
CA TRP A 116 4.76 7.16 5.02
C TRP A 116 5.85 7.04 6.09
N ASP A 117 7.12 7.13 5.68
CA ASP A 117 8.26 7.10 6.60
C ASP A 117 8.23 8.24 7.63
N GLY A 118 7.80 9.42 7.20
CA GLY A 118 7.63 10.57 8.08
C GLY A 118 6.51 10.36 9.10
N ALA A 119 5.42 9.71 8.72
CA ALA A 119 4.33 9.34 9.62
C ALA A 119 4.78 8.32 10.67
N ILE A 120 5.53 7.29 10.27
CA ILE A 120 6.16 6.32 11.19
C ILE A 120 7.09 7.02 12.21
N LYS A 121 7.95 7.93 11.73
CA LYS A 121 8.82 8.73 12.62
C LYS A 121 8.01 9.56 13.60
N THR A 122 6.90 10.16 13.15
CA THR A 122 6.02 10.96 14.00
C THR A 122 5.33 10.08 15.05
N ALA A 123 4.90 8.87 14.70
CA ALA A 123 4.33 7.92 15.66
C ALA A 123 5.35 7.56 16.77
N ASN A 124 6.60 7.30 16.40
CA ASN A 124 7.67 7.02 17.37
C ASN A 124 8.03 8.24 18.24
N ASP A 125 8.01 9.46 17.68
CA ASP A 125 8.19 10.71 18.45
C ASP A 125 7.07 10.89 19.51
N ILE A 126 5.83 10.52 19.20
CA ILE A 126 4.72 10.52 20.15
C ILE A 126 4.96 9.50 21.27
N ILE A 127 5.42 8.29 20.93
CA ILE A 127 5.78 7.26 21.90
C ILE A 127 6.86 7.76 22.86
N GLU A 128 7.94 8.32 22.34
CA GLU A 128 9.05 8.86 23.13
C GLU A 128 8.59 9.99 24.08
N LYS A 129 7.77 10.92 23.58
CA LYS A 129 7.24 12.03 24.38
C LYS A 129 6.26 11.60 25.45
N SER A 130 5.57 10.51 25.27
CA SER A 130 4.63 9.95 26.25
C SER A 130 5.34 9.38 27.49
N LYS A 131 6.65 9.15 27.39
CA LYS A 131 7.48 8.60 28.50
C LYS A 131 6.90 7.32 29.10
N SER A 132 6.27 6.48 28.26
CA SER A 132 5.82 5.16 28.70
C SER A 132 6.99 4.38 29.29
N LYS A 133 6.73 3.64 30.36
CA LYS A 133 7.70 2.70 30.94
C LYS A 133 7.90 1.43 30.09
N TYR A 134 7.02 1.20 29.13
CA TYR A 134 7.08 0.06 28.22
C TYR A 134 7.72 0.46 26.90
N PRO A 135 8.48 -0.44 26.25
CA PRO A 135 9.29 -0.14 25.08
C PRO A 135 8.48 -0.24 23.76
N TYR A 136 7.34 0.46 23.69
CA TYR A 136 6.57 0.50 22.45
C TYR A 136 7.39 1.08 21.31
N HIS A 137 7.30 0.44 20.13
CA HIS A 137 7.93 0.93 18.93
C HIS A 137 7.10 0.58 17.69
N VAL A 138 7.09 1.47 16.71
CA VAL A 138 6.46 1.26 15.40
C VAL A 138 7.53 1.22 14.33
N TYR A 139 7.62 0.09 13.65
CA TYR A 139 8.47 -0.10 12.49
C TYR A 139 7.63 0.02 11.24
N GLY A 140 8.07 0.83 10.29
CA GLY A 140 7.53 0.86 8.94
C GLY A 140 8.46 0.15 7.99
N ASP A 141 7.92 -0.47 6.97
CA ASP A 141 8.72 -0.86 5.83
C ASP A 141 9.42 0.39 5.30
N ARG A 142 10.72 0.31 5.20
CA ARG A 142 11.45 1.34 4.48
C ARG A 142 11.21 1.08 3.01
N TRP A 143 10.30 1.81 2.51
CA TRP A 143 10.01 1.90 1.10
C TRP A 143 11.26 2.27 0.27
N TYR A 144 12.26 2.88 0.87
CA TYR A 144 13.42 3.54 0.27
C TYR A 144 14.38 2.67 -0.54
N GLU A 145 14.51 1.39 -0.27
CA GLU A 145 15.46 0.56 -1.02
C GLU A 145 14.86 0.03 -2.33
N ASP A 146 13.54 -0.08 -2.41
CA ASP A 146 12.83 -0.58 -3.58
C ASP A 146 12.41 0.53 -4.58
N TYR A 147 12.53 1.81 -4.22
CA TYR A 147 12.06 2.93 -5.05
C TYR A 147 12.93 3.26 -6.23
N LYS A 148 14.22 3.08 -6.07
CA LYS A 148 15.18 3.48 -7.09
C LYS A 148 15.28 2.42 -8.14
N ASN A 149 14.96 2.80 -9.38
CA ASN A 149 14.97 1.92 -10.54
C ASN A 149 13.90 0.81 -10.48
N ILE A 150 12.68 1.22 -10.14
CA ILE A 150 11.52 0.34 -10.18
C ILE A 150 11.23 -0.12 -11.61
N LYS A 151 10.57 -1.26 -11.71
CA LYS A 151 10.02 -1.71 -12.99
C LYS A 151 8.80 -0.83 -13.34
N PRO A 152 8.71 -0.30 -14.56
CA PRO A 152 7.55 0.45 -15.01
C PRO A 152 6.25 -0.37 -14.96
N GLU A 153 5.18 0.26 -14.45
CA GLU A 153 3.83 -0.32 -14.35
C GLU A 153 2.78 0.68 -14.86
N ASP A 154 1.67 0.19 -15.42
CA ASP A 154 0.63 1.04 -15.98
C ASP A 154 -0.09 1.86 -14.89
N GLY A 155 -0.23 3.16 -15.13
CA GLY A 155 -0.85 4.11 -14.21
C GLY A 155 0.05 4.59 -13.06
N ARG A 156 1.29 4.11 -12.97
CA ARG A 156 2.21 4.49 -11.91
C ARG A 156 2.73 5.91 -12.06
N GLU A 157 2.79 6.63 -10.96
CA GLU A 157 3.37 7.99 -10.88
C GLU A 157 4.83 7.89 -10.49
N VAL A 158 5.73 8.44 -11.32
CA VAL A 158 7.18 8.26 -11.16
C VAL A 158 7.96 9.56 -11.34
N TYR A 159 9.16 9.58 -10.76
CA TYR A 159 10.26 10.48 -11.14
C TYR A 159 11.21 9.75 -12.08
N ILE A 160 11.75 10.44 -13.08
CA ILE A 160 12.65 9.85 -14.08
C ILE A 160 14.04 10.45 -13.87
N HIS A 161 14.94 9.69 -13.26
CA HIS A 161 16.29 10.09 -12.96
C HIS A 161 17.27 9.67 -14.04
N ASN A 162 18.37 10.41 -14.18
CA ASN A 162 19.49 9.92 -14.98
C ASN A 162 20.31 8.89 -14.19
N ALA A 163 20.62 7.74 -14.78
CA ALA A 163 21.31 6.65 -14.09
C ALA A 163 22.75 6.99 -13.67
N TYR A 164 23.39 7.98 -14.29
CA TYR A 164 24.73 8.45 -13.93
C TYR A 164 24.71 9.52 -12.83
N LYS A 165 23.74 10.45 -12.90
CA LYS A 165 23.54 11.52 -11.91
C LYS A 165 22.13 11.43 -11.33
N THR A 166 21.98 10.61 -10.31
CA THR A 166 20.68 10.29 -9.69
C THR A 166 20.09 11.45 -8.87
N ASP A 167 20.87 12.49 -8.61
CA ASP A 167 20.41 13.76 -8.02
C ASP A 167 19.69 14.67 -9.02
N LEU A 168 19.76 14.33 -10.31
CA LEU A 168 19.05 15.04 -11.38
C LEU A 168 17.93 14.18 -11.94
N CYS A 169 16.76 14.79 -12.13
CA CYS A 169 15.61 14.15 -12.76
C CYS A 169 15.04 14.99 -13.92
N VAL A 170 14.20 14.36 -14.70
CA VAL A 170 13.45 15.01 -15.78
C VAL A 170 12.47 16.01 -15.19
N ASP A 171 12.43 17.21 -15.76
CA ASP A 171 11.66 18.34 -15.23
C ASP A 171 10.98 19.14 -16.35
N VAL A 172 9.78 19.61 -16.08
CA VAL A 172 9.07 20.59 -16.91
C VAL A 172 9.50 21.98 -16.43
N PRO A 173 10.27 22.75 -17.23
CA PRO A 173 10.85 24.00 -16.82
C PRO A 173 9.87 24.98 -16.17
N SER A 174 10.21 25.46 -14.98
CA SER A 174 9.42 26.47 -14.22
C SER A 174 7.99 26.02 -13.92
N SER A 175 7.73 24.71 -13.85
CA SER A 175 6.37 24.15 -13.73
C SER A 175 5.42 24.76 -14.78
N ASN A 176 5.90 24.93 -16.02
CA ASN A 176 5.11 25.55 -17.08
C ASN A 176 4.05 24.58 -17.61
N GLU A 177 2.84 25.08 -17.80
CA GLU A 177 1.72 24.30 -18.30
C GLU A 177 1.65 24.31 -19.84
N ASP A 178 2.38 25.18 -20.51
CA ASP A 178 2.47 25.22 -21.96
C ASP A 178 3.49 24.22 -22.49
N ALA A 179 3.36 23.83 -23.74
CA ALA A 179 4.29 22.91 -24.38
C ALA A 179 5.71 23.43 -24.32
N VAL A 180 6.57 22.71 -23.60
CA VAL A 180 7.96 23.12 -23.36
C VAL A 180 8.89 21.92 -23.41
N GLN A 181 10.12 22.19 -23.86
CA GLN A 181 11.17 21.20 -23.88
C GLN A 181 11.57 20.80 -22.45
N LEU A 182 11.58 19.49 -22.19
CA LEU A 182 12.03 18.92 -20.93
C LEU A 182 13.50 19.23 -20.67
N GLN A 183 13.86 19.26 -19.40
CA GLN A 183 15.23 19.52 -18.93
C GLN A 183 15.61 18.56 -17.80
N MET A 184 16.89 18.52 -17.48
CA MET A 184 17.40 17.96 -16.25
C MET A 184 17.34 19.03 -15.15
N TYR A 185 16.88 18.67 -13.97
CA TYR A 185 16.85 19.58 -12.83
C TYR A 185 17.13 18.80 -11.53
N THR A 186 17.67 19.51 -10.53
CA THR A 186 17.86 18.90 -9.21
C THR A 186 16.52 18.41 -8.67
N THR A 187 16.52 17.19 -8.16
CA THR A 187 15.31 16.52 -7.65
C THR A 187 14.68 17.36 -6.52
N ASN A 188 13.43 17.75 -6.69
CA ASN A 188 12.67 18.52 -5.71
C ASN A 188 11.25 17.99 -5.50
N TYR A 189 10.93 16.82 -6.11
CA TYR A 189 9.69 16.08 -5.89
C TYR A 189 8.40 16.87 -6.15
N THR A 190 8.42 17.79 -7.10
CA THR A 190 7.26 18.62 -7.49
C THR A 190 6.47 17.98 -8.64
N PRO A 191 5.23 18.45 -8.92
CA PRO A 191 4.47 18.01 -10.10
C PRO A 191 5.23 18.16 -11.42
N ALA A 192 6.14 19.14 -11.51
CA ALA A 192 6.97 19.37 -12.70
C ALA A 192 7.92 18.21 -13.00
N GLN A 193 8.23 17.40 -12.01
CA GLN A 193 9.14 16.26 -12.10
C GLN A 193 8.40 14.91 -12.08
N THR A 194 7.08 14.93 -11.90
CA THR A 194 6.26 13.72 -11.79
C THR A 194 5.60 13.39 -13.13
N PHE A 195 5.69 12.13 -13.51
CA PHE A 195 5.11 11.60 -14.75
C PHE A 195 4.29 10.36 -14.45
N VAL A 196 3.13 10.23 -15.14
CA VAL A 196 2.31 9.02 -15.11
C VAL A 196 2.70 8.13 -16.28
N LEU A 197 2.97 6.87 -15.98
CA LEU A 197 3.26 5.86 -16.99
C LEU A 197 1.98 5.28 -17.57
N LYS A 198 1.89 5.18 -18.90
CA LYS A 198 0.79 4.51 -19.60
C LYS A 198 1.35 3.44 -20.50
N LYS A 199 1.01 2.17 -20.25
CA LYS A 199 1.48 1.07 -21.08
C LYS A 199 0.67 0.96 -22.37
N TYR A 200 1.36 0.75 -23.49
CA TYR A 200 0.76 0.39 -24.75
C TYR A 200 0.75 -1.15 -24.92
N PRO A 201 -0.38 -1.76 -25.28
CA PRO A 201 -0.51 -3.21 -25.23
C PRO A 201 0.18 -3.95 -26.39
N ASN A 202 0.50 -3.23 -27.49
CA ASN A 202 1.04 -3.85 -28.70
C ASN A 202 2.55 -3.66 -28.81
N GLU A 203 3.19 -4.63 -29.45
CA GLU A 203 4.60 -4.54 -29.82
C GLU A 203 4.78 -3.62 -31.05
N ILE A 204 5.85 -2.83 -31.07
CA ILE A 204 6.26 -2.01 -32.20
C ILE A 204 7.73 -2.34 -32.52
N ASN A 205 7.98 -2.80 -33.75
CA ASN A 205 9.32 -3.12 -34.27
C ASN A 205 10.17 -4.01 -33.34
N GLY A 206 9.54 -5.01 -32.72
CA GLY A 206 10.21 -5.95 -31.79
C GLY A 206 10.53 -5.35 -30.42
N ILE A 207 9.82 -4.29 -30.01
CA ILE A 207 9.80 -3.77 -28.64
C ILE A 207 8.42 -4.02 -28.09
N SER A 208 8.32 -4.82 -27.02
CA SER A 208 7.07 -5.12 -26.30
C SER A 208 6.82 -4.17 -25.13
N ASP A 209 7.84 -3.52 -24.62
CA ASP A 209 7.76 -2.53 -23.54
C ASP A 209 7.60 -1.11 -24.13
N ILE A 210 6.38 -0.79 -24.54
CA ILE A 210 6.02 0.52 -25.12
C ILE A 210 5.18 1.30 -24.11
N TRP A 211 5.55 2.56 -23.91
CA TRP A 211 4.99 3.44 -22.88
C TRP A 211 4.76 4.85 -23.41
N SER A 212 3.82 5.55 -22.78
CA SER A 212 3.68 7.00 -22.87
C SER A 212 3.84 7.61 -21.49
N PHE A 213 4.33 8.84 -21.42
CA PHE A 213 4.57 9.57 -20.17
C PHE A 213 3.69 10.82 -20.14
N MET A 214 2.84 10.95 -19.12
CA MET A 214 2.02 12.14 -18.92
C MET A 214 2.60 13.00 -17.80
N SER A 215 2.88 14.26 -18.07
CA SER A 215 3.34 15.21 -17.05
C SER A 215 2.21 15.58 -16.08
N MET A 216 2.48 15.52 -14.78
CA MET A 216 1.51 15.89 -13.75
C MET A 216 1.30 17.40 -13.61
N THR A 217 2.23 18.23 -14.09
CA THR A 217 2.05 19.69 -14.12
C THR A 217 0.98 20.14 -15.08
N SER A 218 0.89 19.49 -16.25
CA SER A 218 0.07 19.95 -17.36
C SER A 218 -0.94 18.93 -17.86
N CYS A 219 -0.87 17.68 -17.39
CA CYS A 219 -1.60 16.53 -17.92
C CYS A 219 -1.37 16.35 -19.44
N ARG A 220 -0.18 16.69 -19.92
CA ARG A 220 0.24 16.57 -21.32
C ARG A 220 1.18 15.40 -21.49
N TRP A 221 1.13 14.82 -22.69
CA TRP A 221 2.00 13.71 -23.06
C TRP A 221 3.37 14.19 -23.49
N VAL A 222 4.38 13.40 -23.16
CA VAL A 222 5.76 13.64 -23.59
C VAL A 222 5.94 13.11 -25.00
N CYS A 223 6.33 13.97 -25.92
CA CYS A 223 6.51 13.67 -27.33
C CYS A 223 7.84 14.18 -27.89
N ALA A 224 8.19 13.75 -29.09
CA ALA A 224 9.27 14.34 -29.87
C ALA A 224 8.76 15.49 -30.73
N GLU A 225 9.52 16.57 -30.79
CA GLU A 225 9.23 17.74 -31.66
C GLU A 225 9.13 17.33 -33.12
N ASP A 226 8.17 17.90 -33.85
CA ASP A 226 7.99 17.78 -35.30
C ASP A 226 7.84 16.34 -35.83
N TYR A 227 7.59 15.36 -34.96
CA TYR A 227 7.33 13.97 -35.34
C TYR A 227 8.44 13.29 -36.15
N VAL A 228 9.66 13.81 -36.11
CA VAL A 228 10.79 13.31 -36.89
C VAL A 228 11.86 12.73 -35.99
N ASP A 229 12.23 11.49 -36.23
CA ASP A 229 13.35 10.82 -35.55
C ASP A 229 14.67 11.35 -36.13
N ARG A 230 15.17 12.44 -35.59
CA ARG A 230 16.44 13.06 -35.96
C ARG A 230 17.23 13.52 -34.73
N ASN A 231 18.54 13.64 -34.90
CA ASN A 231 19.40 14.21 -33.87
C ASN A 231 18.97 15.62 -33.48
N TYR A 232 18.99 15.91 -32.18
CA TYR A 232 18.63 17.19 -31.58
C TYR A 232 17.12 17.55 -31.63
N SER A 233 16.24 16.65 -32.05
CA SER A 233 14.80 16.86 -31.86
C SER A 233 14.50 17.01 -30.35
N LYS A 234 13.72 18.04 -30.00
CA LYS A 234 13.37 18.28 -28.61
C LYS A 234 12.42 17.20 -28.10
N ILE A 235 12.57 16.89 -26.82
CA ILE A 235 11.56 16.13 -26.08
C ILE A 235 10.75 17.13 -25.29
N GLU A 236 9.46 17.22 -25.55
CA GLU A 236 8.58 18.24 -24.99
C GLU A 236 7.23 17.68 -24.54
N THR A 237 6.51 18.42 -23.69
CA THR A 237 5.11 18.10 -23.36
C THR A 237 4.19 18.74 -24.38
N TYR A 238 3.24 17.98 -24.92
CA TYR A 238 2.32 18.47 -25.94
C TYR A 238 0.85 18.20 -25.60
N TRP A 239 -0.02 19.18 -25.94
CA TRP A 239 -1.40 19.26 -25.46
C TRP A 239 -2.39 18.32 -26.10
N LEU A 240 -2.22 17.91 -27.32
CA LEU A 240 -3.44 17.70 -28.10
C LEU A 240 -3.73 16.32 -28.61
N ARG A 241 -2.90 15.36 -28.39
CA ARG A 241 -3.12 14.18 -29.20
C ARG A 241 -3.70 12.99 -28.50
N ASN A 242 -3.66 13.01 -27.17
CA ASN A 242 -4.26 11.93 -26.40
C ASN A 242 -5.15 12.48 -25.29
N ASN A 243 -6.41 12.73 -25.63
CA ASN A 243 -7.46 12.65 -24.65
C ASN A 243 -7.40 11.21 -24.06
N PRO A 244 -7.35 11.03 -22.72
CA PRO A 244 -7.37 9.67 -22.10
C PRO A 244 -8.57 8.82 -22.55
N SER A 245 -9.63 9.45 -23.08
CA SER A 245 -10.77 8.79 -23.71
C SER A 245 -10.58 8.49 -25.21
N ASN A 246 -9.50 8.94 -25.84
CA ASN A 246 -9.26 8.69 -27.26
C ASN A 246 -8.33 7.49 -27.41
N THR A 247 -8.87 6.39 -27.91
CA THR A 247 -8.13 5.15 -28.18
C THR A 247 -7.14 5.25 -29.34
N ASN A 248 -7.15 6.36 -30.09
CA ASN A 248 -6.20 6.62 -31.16
C ASN A 248 -4.95 7.29 -30.59
N MET A 249 -4.05 6.49 -30.04
CA MET A 249 -2.73 6.95 -29.63
C MET A 249 -1.90 7.29 -30.86
N HIS A 250 -1.21 8.43 -30.81
CA HIS A 250 -0.29 8.83 -31.88
C HIS A 250 1.10 8.26 -31.60
N TRP A 251 1.74 7.72 -32.61
CA TRP A 251 3.05 7.08 -32.52
C TRP A 251 4.17 8.00 -31.97
N GLU A 252 3.97 9.29 -32.00
CA GLU A 252 4.91 10.30 -31.51
C GLU A 252 5.05 10.33 -29.99
N ASP A 253 4.01 9.89 -29.27
CA ASP A 253 3.96 9.85 -27.82
C ASP A 253 4.46 8.52 -27.25
N TYR A 254 4.87 7.59 -28.14
CA TYR A 254 5.34 6.28 -27.74
C TYR A 254 6.84 6.22 -27.54
N TRP A 255 7.22 5.58 -26.45
CA TRP A 255 8.58 5.38 -26.04
C TRP A 255 8.81 3.90 -25.72
N GLY A 256 9.81 3.30 -26.33
CA GLY A 256 10.26 1.97 -25.99
C GLY A 256 11.18 2.01 -24.79
N LEU A 257 10.98 1.11 -23.83
CA LEU A 257 11.89 0.93 -22.69
C LEU A 257 12.75 -0.32 -22.89
N ILE A 258 14.06 -0.16 -22.84
CA ILE A 258 15.02 -1.26 -22.98
C ILE A 258 15.92 -1.25 -21.75
N TYR A 259 15.73 -2.24 -20.87
CA TYR A 259 16.54 -2.37 -19.67
C TYR A 259 17.97 -2.81 -19.98
N LEU A 260 18.94 -2.11 -19.44
CA LEU A 260 20.37 -2.43 -19.53
C LEU A 260 20.92 -2.76 -18.14
N PRO A 261 21.16 -4.03 -17.83
CA PRO A 261 21.65 -4.45 -16.52
C PRO A 261 22.98 -3.79 -16.12
N GLU A 262 23.87 -3.59 -17.07
CA GLU A 262 25.19 -3.01 -16.82
C GLU A 262 25.14 -1.54 -16.40
N ALA A 263 24.11 -0.82 -16.85
CA ALA A 263 23.87 0.58 -16.48
C ALA A 263 22.89 0.70 -15.30
N ASN A 264 22.29 -0.41 -14.87
CA ASN A 264 21.19 -0.45 -13.92
C ASN A 264 20.10 0.57 -14.26
N GLY A 265 19.65 0.58 -15.52
CA GLY A 265 18.67 1.56 -15.97
C GLY A 265 18.09 1.23 -17.35
N TYR A 266 17.15 2.04 -17.78
CA TYR A 266 16.42 1.90 -19.04
C TYR A 266 16.93 2.89 -20.09
N LYS A 267 17.08 2.45 -21.32
CA LYS A 267 17.07 3.38 -22.45
C LYS A 267 15.64 3.71 -22.81
N ILE A 268 15.36 4.98 -23.01
CA ILE A 268 14.08 5.48 -23.53
C ILE A 268 14.31 5.76 -25.01
N VAL A 269 13.76 4.92 -25.87
CA VAL A 269 14.04 4.93 -27.32
C VAL A 269 12.78 5.22 -28.13
N ARG A 270 12.97 5.64 -29.38
CA ARG A 270 11.88 5.69 -30.36
C ARG A 270 11.54 4.28 -30.82
N PRO A 271 10.26 3.85 -30.73
CA PRO A 271 9.87 2.52 -31.25
C PRO A 271 10.03 2.40 -32.76
N THR A 272 9.96 3.50 -33.49
CA THR A 272 10.14 3.57 -34.95
C THR A 272 11.59 3.35 -35.37
N ASP A 273 12.57 3.86 -34.59
CA ASP A 273 14.00 3.62 -34.78
C ASP A 273 14.73 3.58 -33.43
N LYS A 274 15.09 2.38 -32.99
CA LYS A 274 15.77 2.10 -31.71
C LYS A 274 17.12 2.82 -31.54
N ASN A 275 17.71 3.34 -32.58
CA ASN A 275 18.95 4.08 -32.49
C ASN A 275 18.75 5.46 -31.86
N TYR A 276 17.57 6.06 -32.03
CA TYR A 276 17.23 7.33 -31.42
C TYR A 276 16.71 7.13 -29.99
N ASN A 277 17.40 7.73 -29.04
CA ASN A 277 17.07 7.64 -27.62
C ASN A 277 17.18 8.99 -26.92
N TRP A 278 16.59 9.09 -25.73
CA TRP A 278 16.68 10.30 -24.94
C TRP A 278 18.13 10.58 -24.54
N TRP A 279 18.54 11.80 -24.79
CA TRP A 279 19.86 12.31 -24.48
C TRP A 279 19.79 13.64 -23.73
N PRO A 280 20.37 13.74 -22.52
CA PRO A 280 20.35 14.97 -21.73
C PRO A 280 21.44 15.97 -22.13
N GLY A 281 21.80 16.09 -23.40
CA GLY A 281 22.69 17.11 -23.93
C GLY A 281 24.15 17.10 -23.46
N GLY A 282 24.60 16.04 -22.80
CA GLY A 282 25.95 15.94 -22.28
C GLY A 282 26.44 14.49 -22.15
N ASP A 283 27.74 14.28 -22.18
CA ASP A 283 28.40 12.97 -22.10
C ASP A 283 28.75 12.53 -20.67
N GLY A 284 27.94 12.90 -19.71
CA GLY A 284 28.12 12.57 -18.29
C GLY A 284 28.89 13.64 -17.51
N SER A 285 30.05 14.10 -17.95
CA SER A 285 30.80 15.17 -17.27
C SER A 285 30.15 16.56 -17.40
N GLY A 286 29.37 16.76 -18.49
CA GLY A 286 28.61 17.98 -18.75
C GLY A 286 27.15 17.96 -18.29
N LEU A 287 26.71 16.87 -17.64
CA LEU A 287 25.32 16.76 -17.18
C LEU A 287 25.08 17.62 -15.93
N THR A 288 24.36 18.72 -16.12
CA THR A 288 24.06 19.72 -15.09
C THR A 288 22.60 20.13 -15.12
N GLN A 289 22.16 20.82 -14.07
CA GLN A 289 20.85 21.43 -14.04
C GLN A 289 20.60 22.37 -15.22
N GLY A 290 19.41 22.29 -15.83
CA GLY A 290 19.01 23.11 -16.97
C GLY A 290 19.36 22.54 -18.34
N VAL A 291 20.13 21.45 -18.39
CA VAL A 291 20.43 20.77 -19.65
C VAL A 291 19.15 20.21 -20.27
N LYS A 292 18.94 20.50 -21.55
CA LYS A 292 17.73 20.10 -22.28
C LYS A 292 17.78 18.66 -22.73
N ILE A 293 16.62 17.98 -22.70
CA ILE A 293 16.47 16.61 -23.16
C ILE A 293 16.12 16.64 -24.65
N GLN A 294 16.82 15.80 -25.43
CA GLN A 294 16.71 15.73 -26.89
C GLN A 294 16.77 14.28 -27.37
N LEU A 295 16.37 14.03 -28.59
CA LEU A 295 16.70 12.78 -29.28
C LEU A 295 18.12 12.83 -29.80
N TYR A 296 18.82 11.71 -29.71
CA TYR A 296 20.11 11.54 -30.34
C TYR A 296 20.36 10.08 -30.73
N SER A 297 21.04 9.89 -31.85
CA SER A 297 21.36 8.57 -32.38
C SER A 297 22.65 8.02 -31.74
N HIS A 298 22.51 7.46 -30.53
CA HIS A 298 23.63 6.82 -29.82
C HIS A 298 23.72 5.30 -30.06
N GLY A 299 22.73 4.75 -30.75
CA GLY A 299 22.60 3.32 -30.93
C GLY A 299 22.24 2.58 -29.63
N ILE A 300 21.57 1.46 -29.78
CA ILE A 300 21.12 0.63 -28.65
C ILE A 300 22.31 -0.01 -27.90
N GLY A 301 23.44 -0.25 -28.60
CA GLY A 301 24.65 -0.86 -28.06
C GLY A 301 25.49 0.04 -27.14
N ASN A 302 25.22 1.34 -27.08
CA ASN A 302 25.92 2.23 -26.16
C ASN A 302 25.39 2.07 -24.74
N LYS A 303 26.20 1.54 -23.82
CA LYS A 303 25.84 1.19 -22.45
C LYS A 303 26.22 2.26 -21.42
N SER A 304 26.50 3.48 -21.84
CA SER A 304 26.82 4.58 -20.91
C SER A 304 25.64 4.88 -19.98
N GLN A 305 25.90 4.95 -18.68
CA GLN A 305 24.91 5.32 -17.68
C GLN A 305 24.30 6.70 -17.92
N SER A 306 25.05 7.63 -18.51
CA SER A 306 24.55 8.97 -18.85
C SER A 306 23.42 8.95 -19.91
N LEU A 307 23.24 7.85 -20.62
CA LEU A 307 22.19 7.60 -21.60
C LEU A 307 21.05 6.74 -21.07
N CYS A 308 21.12 6.38 -19.80
CA CYS A 308 20.14 5.50 -19.16
C CYS A 308 19.36 6.25 -18.09
N TRP A 309 18.16 5.76 -17.84
CA TRP A 309 17.18 6.37 -16.97
C TRP A 309 16.71 5.37 -15.92
N GLN A 310 16.49 5.87 -14.72
CA GLN A 310 15.93 5.11 -13.61
C GLN A 310 14.58 5.69 -13.24
N PHE A 311 13.63 4.84 -12.98
CA PHE A 311 12.31 5.26 -12.50
C PHE A 311 12.29 5.16 -10.97
N GLU A 312 11.94 6.25 -10.33
CA GLU A 312 11.71 6.31 -8.89
C GLU A 312 10.21 6.49 -8.67
N ASP A 313 9.62 5.69 -7.80
CA ASP A 313 8.21 5.79 -7.47
C ASP A 313 7.90 7.11 -6.76
N LYS A 314 6.79 7.71 -7.09
CA LYS A 314 6.36 8.90 -6.37
C LYS A 314 5.82 8.50 -5.02
N GLU A 315 6.56 8.88 -3.98
CA GLU A 315 6.05 8.78 -2.62
C GLU A 315 4.95 9.82 -2.40
N SER A 316 3.78 9.40 -1.93
CA SER A 316 2.70 10.33 -1.64
C SER A 316 2.89 10.99 -0.28
N THR A 317 2.90 12.32 -0.27
CA THR A 317 2.81 13.11 0.96
C THR A 317 1.35 13.29 1.31
N GLN A 318 0.96 12.83 2.49
CA GLN A 318 -0.39 12.98 3.00
C GLN A 318 -0.44 13.89 4.21
N THR A 319 -1.60 14.50 4.42
CA THR A 319 -1.84 15.34 5.59
C THR A 319 -2.88 14.64 6.48
N ALA A 320 -2.50 14.36 7.71
CA ALA A 320 -3.37 13.84 8.74
C ALA A 320 -3.41 14.80 9.94
N TYR A 321 -4.55 14.90 10.60
CA TYR A 321 -4.74 15.74 11.78
C TYR A 321 -4.94 14.86 13.00
N TRP A 322 -3.86 14.63 13.75
CA TRP A 322 -3.90 13.83 14.97
C TRP A 322 -4.22 14.72 16.17
N VAL A 323 -5.51 14.79 16.49
CA VAL A 323 -6.04 15.66 17.53
C VAL A 323 -6.54 14.79 18.68
N ARG A 324 -5.83 14.79 19.79
CA ARG A 324 -6.17 14.01 21.01
C ARG A 324 -6.32 12.52 20.77
N TYR A 325 -5.69 11.99 19.74
CA TYR A 325 -5.70 10.57 19.43
C TYR A 325 -4.77 9.81 20.37
N ASN A 326 -5.09 8.56 20.67
CA ASN A 326 -4.11 7.61 21.18
C ASN A 326 -3.33 6.98 20.02
N LEU A 327 -2.26 6.25 20.33
CA LEU A 327 -1.40 5.64 19.31
C LEU A 327 -2.19 4.72 18.36
N ILE A 328 -3.10 3.91 18.90
CA ILE A 328 -3.90 2.97 18.09
C ILE A 328 -4.81 3.73 17.10
N GLN A 329 -5.40 4.84 17.52
CA GLN A 329 -6.20 5.69 16.63
C GLN A 329 -5.34 6.34 15.53
N CYS A 330 -4.10 6.75 15.86
CA CYS A 330 -3.18 7.26 14.84
C CYS A 330 -2.82 6.21 13.79
N LEU A 331 -2.66 4.95 14.19
CA LEU A 331 -2.23 3.88 13.29
C LEU A 331 -3.40 3.23 12.52
N PHE A 332 -4.47 2.85 13.24
CA PHE A 332 -5.53 1.96 12.73
C PHE A 332 -6.95 2.50 12.93
N GLY A 333 -7.13 3.70 13.49
CA GLY A 333 -8.47 4.22 13.78
C GLY A 333 -9.36 4.21 12.54
N SER A 334 -10.68 4.08 12.77
CA SER A 334 -11.70 4.20 11.71
C SER A 334 -11.83 5.62 11.15
N GLU A 335 -11.15 6.57 11.75
CA GLU A 335 -11.12 7.96 11.34
C GLU A 335 -10.30 8.14 10.06
N ASP A 336 -10.71 9.04 9.18
CA ASP A 336 -9.99 9.37 7.93
C ASP A 336 -8.55 9.87 8.13
N ASN A 337 -8.17 10.15 9.37
CA ASN A 337 -6.85 10.65 9.73
C ASN A 337 -5.89 9.58 10.27
N SER A 338 -6.29 8.32 10.33
CA SER A 338 -5.35 7.24 10.69
C SER A 338 -4.34 6.98 9.56
N MET A 339 -3.21 6.39 9.90
CA MET A 339 -2.21 6.03 8.90
C MET A 339 -2.77 5.06 7.86
N MET A 340 -3.55 4.06 8.29
CA MET A 340 -4.16 3.09 7.39
C MET A 340 -5.09 3.72 6.36
N ASN A 341 -5.88 4.71 6.78
CA ASN A 341 -6.91 5.27 5.91
C ASN A 341 -6.40 6.47 5.09
N ARG A 342 -5.32 7.12 5.54
CA ARG A 342 -4.84 8.36 4.91
C ARG A 342 -3.73 8.13 3.89
N TRP A 343 -2.89 7.13 4.08
CA TRP A 343 -1.82 6.83 3.12
C TRP A 343 -2.26 5.74 2.16
N PRO A 344 -2.48 6.05 0.87
CA PRO A 344 -3.01 5.11 -0.13
C PRO A 344 -2.10 3.90 -0.33
N GLU A 345 -0.82 4.02 -0.02
CA GLU A 345 0.14 2.92 -0.08
C GLU A 345 -0.28 1.74 0.80
N CYS A 346 -1.01 2.01 1.88
CA CYS A 346 -1.51 0.95 2.75
C CYS A 346 -2.45 -0.01 2.02
N GLU A 347 -3.26 0.52 1.11
CA GLU A 347 -4.20 -0.27 0.32
C GLU A 347 -3.55 -0.80 -0.96
N GLU A 348 -2.91 0.06 -1.73
CA GLU A 348 -2.24 -0.29 -2.99
C GLU A 348 -1.21 -1.41 -2.80
N HIS A 349 -0.49 -1.40 -1.68
CA HIS A 349 0.54 -2.40 -1.37
C HIS A 349 0.13 -3.42 -0.30
N ARG A 350 -1.13 -3.39 0.12
CA ARG A 350 -1.69 -4.30 1.13
C ARG A 350 -0.86 -4.38 2.39
N TYR A 351 -0.51 -3.22 2.95
CA TYR A 351 0.20 -3.16 4.21
C TYR A 351 -0.58 -3.84 5.31
N VAL A 352 0.14 -4.56 6.14
CA VAL A 352 -0.41 -5.23 7.32
C VAL A 352 0.37 -4.81 8.55
N ALA A 353 -0.36 -4.71 9.66
CA ALA A 353 0.25 -4.60 10.96
C ALA A 353 0.48 -6.01 11.54
N MET A 354 1.71 -6.28 11.91
CA MET A 354 2.11 -7.47 12.64
C MET A 354 2.67 -7.05 13.99
N PHE A 355 2.35 -7.80 15.03
CA PHE A 355 2.72 -7.42 16.38
C PHE A 355 3.72 -8.43 16.97
N ASP A 356 4.72 -7.91 17.66
CA ASP A 356 5.67 -8.68 18.44
C ASP A 356 5.84 -8.00 19.80
N ASN A 357 4.99 -8.40 20.75
CA ASN A 357 4.89 -7.81 22.08
C ASN A 357 4.65 -6.30 22.02
N TYR A 358 5.64 -5.46 22.32
CA TYR A 358 5.52 -4.00 22.31
C TYR A 358 5.86 -3.37 20.95
N ASP A 359 6.20 -4.18 19.99
CA ASP A 359 6.54 -3.74 18.63
C ASP A 359 5.35 -3.93 17.68
N CYS A 360 5.12 -2.94 16.82
CA CYS A 360 4.24 -3.02 15.67
C CYS A 360 5.06 -2.87 14.40
N TYR A 361 5.01 -3.87 13.55
CA TYR A 361 5.59 -3.86 12.20
C TYR A 361 4.49 -3.51 11.21
N PHE A 362 4.60 -2.39 10.56
CA PHE A 362 3.57 -1.84 9.71
C PHE A 362 4.10 -1.61 8.30
N GLY A 363 3.72 -2.45 7.37
CA GLY A 363 4.24 -2.40 6.00
C GLY A 363 3.90 -3.62 5.16
N LYS A 364 4.66 -3.81 4.09
CA LYS A 364 4.55 -5.01 3.24
C LYS A 364 4.95 -6.24 4.04
N PRO A 365 4.25 -7.37 3.87
CA PRO A 365 4.60 -8.61 4.58
C PRO A 365 6.02 -9.11 4.30
N ASN A 366 6.66 -8.61 3.25
CA ASN A 366 8.01 -8.99 2.83
C ASN A 366 9.14 -8.21 3.52
N GLY A 367 8.83 -7.09 4.19
CA GLY A 367 9.82 -6.10 4.54
C GLY A 367 10.71 -6.49 5.71
N TYR A 368 10.21 -6.35 6.92
CA TYR A 368 11.06 -6.25 8.10
C TYR A 368 11.65 -7.58 8.60
N LYS A 369 10.85 -8.68 8.61
CA LYS A 369 11.31 -10.00 9.03
C LYS A 369 11.14 -11.01 7.90
N ALA A 370 12.17 -11.82 7.62
CA ALA A 370 12.08 -12.91 6.66
C ALA A 370 10.93 -13.89 6.96
N ALA A 371 10.57 -14.01 8.26
CA ALA A 371 9.42 -14.80 8.71
C ALA A 371 8.07 -14.25 8.25
N LEU A 372 8.01 -12.97 7.86
CA LEU A 372 6.77 -12.31 7.38
C LEU A 372 6.58 -12.41 5.87
N LYS A 373 7.52 -13.00 5.14
CA LYS A 373 7.32 -13.20 3.69
C LYS A 373 6.07 -14.03 3.46
N PRO A 374 5.15 -13.58 2.59
CA PRO A 374 3.98 -14.36 2.23
C PRO A 374 4.41 -15.73 1.69
N LYS A 375 3.70 -16.75 2.13
CA LYS A 375 3.86 -18.09 1.60
C LYS A 375 2.63 -18.43 0.76
N GLU A 376 2.81 -19.31 -0.19
CA GLU A 376 1.71 -19.82 -0.99
C GLU A 376 1.24 -21.17 -0.43
N PHE A 377 -0.06 -21.28 -0.24
CA PHE A 377 -0.71 -22.48 0.24
C PHE A 377 -1.78 -22.92 -0.76
N TYR A 378 -1.96 -24.23 -0.89
CA TYR A 378 -2.90 -24.80 -1.83
C TYR A 378 -3.91 -25.65 -1.06
N VAL A 379 -5.19 -25.29 -1.15
CA VAL A 379 -6.30 -25.99 -0.49
C VAL A 379 -7.19 -26.62 -1.55
N GLY A 380 -7.37 -27.94 -1.46
CA GLY A 380 -8.28 -28.68 -2.31
C GLY A 380 -9.70 -28.64 -1.76
N TYR A 381 -10.69 -28.92 -2.62
CA TYR A 381 -12.11 -28.94 -2.24
C TYR A 381 -12.41 -29.92 -1.10
N LYS A 382 -11.69 -31.04 -1.01
CA LYS A 382 -11.91 -32.08 0.00
C LYS A 382 -11.51 -31.70 1.41
N GLU A 383 -10.67 -30.67 1.57
CA GLU A 383 -10.23 -30.17 2.86
C GLU A 383 -11.21 -29.13 3.44
N ILE A 384 -12.19 -28.70 2.66
CA ILE A 384 -13.15 -27.67 3.05
C ILE A 384 -14.38 -28.32 3.68
N VAL A 385 -14.72 -27.92 4.91
CA VAL A 385 -15.94 -28.38 5.62
C VAL A 385 -17.09 -27.44 5.34
N ASP A 386 -16.82 -26.15 5.38
CA ASP A 386 -17.80 -25.11 5.17
C ASP A 386 -17.18 -23.97 4.36
N TYR A 387 -17.95 -23.47 3.43
CA TYR A 387 -17.55 -22.40 2.53
C TYR A 387 -18.68 -21.40 2.41
N THR A 388 -18.44 -20.19 2.88
CA THR A 388 -19.36 -19.07 2.74
C THR A 388 -18.70 -17.95 1.96
N LYS A 389 -19.31 -17.54 0.86
CA LYS A 389 -18.90 -16.37 0.09
C LYS A 389 -19.92 -15.27 0.27
N LYS A 390 -19.48 -14.16 0.89
CA LYS A 390 -20.26 -12.93 1.00
C LYS A 390 -19.75 -11.96 -0.06
N VAL A 391 -20.64 -11.48 -0.91
CA VAL A 391 -20.34 -10.47 -1.92
C VAL A 391 -21.13 -9.22 -1.56
N SER A 392 -20.44 -8.15 -1.21
CA SER A 392 -21.06 -6.84 -0.99
C SER A 392 -20.91 -5.99 -2.25
N MET A 393 -22.01 -5.50 -2.76
CA MET A 393 -22.06 -4.57 -3.89
C MET A 393 -22.48 -3.16 -3.44
N GLU A 394 -22.50 -2.91 -2.16
CA GLU A 394 -23.00 -1.67 -1.57
C GLU A 394 -22.20 -0.46 -2.02
N ASN A 395 -20.89 -0.63 -2.07
CA ASN A 395 -19.92 0.43 -2.40
C ASN A 395 -19.49 0.43 -3.86
N VAL A 396 -20.06 -0.44 -4.71
CA VAL A 396 -19.68 -0.48 -6.13
C VAL A 396 -20.17 0.76 -6.86
N VAL A 397 -19.26 1.51 -7.43
CA VAL A 397 -19.52 2.71 -8.24
C VAL A 397 -19.07 2.46 -9.69
N THR A 398 -19.92 2.74 -10.64
CA THR A 398 -19.63 2.56 -12.07
C THR A 398 -19.28 3.86 -12.79
N GLY A 399 -19.53 5.01 -12.14
CA GLY A 399 -19.19 6.32 -12.68
C GLY A 399 -19.04 7.38 -11.60
N ILE A 400 -18.16 8.33 -11.80
CA ILE A 400 -17.95 9.47 -10.91
C ILE A 400 -18.24 10.78 -11.63
N ILE A 401 -18.95 11.68 -10.96
CA ILE A 401 -18.99 13.10 -11.29
C ILE A 401 -17.97 13.77 -10.37
N PRO A 402 -16.77 14.10 -10.88
CA PRO A 402 -15.74 14.68 -10.03
C PRO A 402 -16.01 16.17 -9.80
N LYS A 403 -15.88 16.58 -8.55
CA LYS A 403 -16.06 17.95 -8.10
C LYS A 403 -14.77 18.48 -7.47
N ALA A 404 -14.20 19.50 -8.05
CA ALA A 404 -13.03 20.20 -7.53
C ALA A 404 -13.42 21.26 -6.48
N TYR A 405 -12.41 21.91 -5.91
CA TYR A 405 -12.56 23.05 -5.00
C TYR A 405 -13.54 24.09 -5.57
N ASN A 406 -14.29 24.77 -4.69
CA ASN A 406 -15.36 25.71 -5.03
C ASN A 406 -16.49 25.12 -5.90
N GLY A 407 -16.65 23.79 -5.91
CA GLY A 407 -17.74 23.14 -6.61
C GLY A 407 -17.59 23.06 -8.13
N ARG A 408 -16.39 23.29 -8.65
CA ARG A 408 -16.12 23.12 -10.09
C ARG A 408 -16.28 21.67 -10.49
N ILE A 409 -16.99 21.43 -11.59
CA ILE A 409 -17.22 20.11 -12.17
C ILE A 409 -16.80 20.09 -13.63
N LEU A 410 -16.76 18.91 -14.22
CA LEU A 410 -16.50 18.77 -15.65
C LEU A 410 -17.63 19.39 -16.49
N PRO A 411 -17.35 19.90 -17.72
CA PRO A 411 -18.35 20.44 -18.62
C PRO A 411 -19.52 19.46 -18.85
N ASN A 412 -20.74 20.00 -18.96
CA ASN A 412 -21.95 19.22 -19.21
C ASN A 412 -22.24 18.12 -18.17
N ASN A 413 -21.77 18.27 -16.94
CA ASN A 413 -21.87 17.25 -15.89
C ASN A 413 -21.31 15.89 -16.37
N GLU A 414 -20.19 15.91 -17.07
CA GLU A 414 -19.56 14.71 -17.62
C GLU A 414 -19.29 13.70 -16.51
N ILE A 415 -19.69 12.45 -16.76
CA ILE A 415 -19.44 11.31 -15.87
C ILE A 415 -18.18 10.62 -16.36
N VAL A 416 -17.18 10.49 -15.47
CA VAL A 416 -16.05 9.61 -15.70
C VAL A 416 -16.51 8.18 -15.49
N LYS A 417 -16.41 7.36 -16.52
CA LYS A 417 -16.97 6.01 -16.57
C LYS A 417 -15.92 4.97 -16.24
N SER A 418 -16.33 3.93 -15.52
CA SER A 418 -15.50 2.75 -15.31
C SER A 418 -15.39 1.89 -16.58
N SER A 419 -14.43 0.97 -16.61
CA SER A 419 -14.32 -0.02 -17.70
C SER A 419 -15.53 -0.94 -17.82
N LYS A 420 -16.28 -1.11 -16.72
CA LYS A 420 -17.49 -1.96 -16.64
C LYS A 420 -18.79 -1.19 -16.88
N TRP A 421 -18.71 0.08 -17.28
CA TRP A 421 -19.90 0.93 -17.46
C TRP A 421 -20.93 0.31 -18.42
N ASP A 422 -20.48 -0.16 -19.58
CA ASP A 422 -21.37 -0.70 -20.62
C ASP A 422 -21.85 -2.14 -20.31
N GLU A 423 -21.25 -2.81 -19.32
CA GLU A 423 -21.65 -4.15 -18.87
C GLU A 423 -22.80 -4.12 -17.87
N ASN A 424 -23.12 -2.95 -17.30
CA ASN A 424 -24.12 -2.81 -16.25
C ASN A 424 -25.40 -2.14 -16.80
N GLU A 425 -26.55 -2.76 -16.56
CA GLU A 425 -27.86 -2.18 -16.86
C GLU A 425 -28.19 -0.99 -15.93
N ILE A 426 -27.69 -1.04 -14.69
CA ILE A 426 -27.90 0.01 -13.69
C ILE A 426 -26.57 0.68 -13.39
N HIS A 427 -26.48 1.95 -13.73
CA HIS A 427 -25.30 2.75 -13.42
C HIS A 427 -25.39 3.34 -12.01
N ARG A 428 -24.35 3.10 -11.23
CA ARG A 428 -24.17 3.66 -9.88
C ARG A 428 -23.20 4.82 -9.98
N ILE A 429 -23.71 6.03 -9.83
CA ILE A 429 -22.94 7.26 -10.03
C ILE A 429 -22.74 7.91 -8.67
N GLU A 430 -21.51 8.24 -8.36
CA GLU A 430 -21.15 9.01 -7.18
C GLU A 430 -20.68 10.42 -7.58
N MET A 431 -21.03 11.42 -6.76
CA MET A 431 -20.41 12.74 -6.86
C MET A 431 -19.28 12.80 -5.83
N LYS A 432 -18.03 12.70 -6.29
CA LYS A 432 -16.85 12.69 -5.41
C LYS A 432 -16.15 14.04 -5.42
N GLU A 433 -15.88 14.57 -4.22
CA GLU A 433 -15.21 15.86 -4.05
C GLU A 433 -13.69 15.68 -3.91
N TYR A 434 -12.94 16.43 -4.73
CA TYR A 434 -11.49 16.52 -4.73
C TYR A 434 -11.10 17.95 -4.33
N SER A 435 -11.18 18.26 -3.04
CA SER A 435 -10.96 19.61 -2.50
C SER A 435 -9.55 20.16 -2.73
N ASP A 436 -8.57 19.28 -2.93
CA ASP A 436 -7.19 19.66 -3.24
C ASP A 436 -7.00 20.06 -4.71
N VAL A 437 -7.95 19.71 -5.58
CA VAL A 437 -7.92 20.07 -7.01
C VAL A 437 -8.53 21.46 -7.20
N LYS A 438 -7.72 22.43 -7.63
CA LYS A 438 -8.15 23.83 -7.73
C LYS A 438 -7.37 24.63 -8.77
N LEU A 439 -7.93 25.76 -9.15
CA LEU A 439 -7.21 26.78 -9.90
C LEU A 439 -6.48 27.73 -8.93
N ILE A 440 -5.32 28.25 -9.36
CA ILE A 440 -4.61 29.31 -8.63
C ILE A 440 -5.52 30.54 -8.43
N ALA A 441 -6.41 30.80 -9.36
CA ALA A 441 -7.36 31.93 -9.28
C ALA A 441 -8.42 31.75 -8.17
N ASP A 442 -8.68 30.52 -7.73
CA ASP A 442 -9.71 30.22 -6.72
C ASP A 442 -9.16 30.31 -5.28
N ASP A 443 -7.83 30.23 -5.13
CA ASP A 443 -7.16 30.24 -3.83
C ASP A 443 -5.84 31.00 -3.93
N SER A 444 -5.78 32.18 -3.31
CA SER A 444 -4.61 33.04 -3.35
C SER A 444 -3.35 32.46 -2.67
N SER A 445 -3.52 31.44 -1.84
CA SER A 445 -2.42 30.70 -1.20
C SER A 445 -1.89 29.56 -2.06
N ALA A 446 -2.62 29.16 -3.11
CA ALA A 446 -2.27 28.04 -3.97
C ALA A 446 -1.07 28.38 -4.87
N THR A 447 -0.18 27.43 -5.05
CA THR A 447 0.97 27.54 -5.95
C THR A 447 0.99 26.38 -6.94
N LYS A 448 1.46 26.60 -8.15
CA LYS A 448 1.59 25.57 -9.18
C LYS A 448 2.64 24.50 -8.89
N THR A 449 3.36 24.61 -7.79
CA THR A 449 4.27 23.58 -7.29
C THR A 449 3.56 22.57 -6.37
N THR A 450 2.26 22.80 -6.11
CA THR A 450 1.44 21.89 -5.30
C THR A 450 0.64 20.98 -6.24
N PHE A 451 0.55 19.69 -5.90
CA PHE A 451 -0.25 18.73 -6.67
C PHE A 451 -1.73 19.15 -6.67
N GLY A 452 -2.39 18.95 -7.80
CA GLY A 452 -3.79 19.31 -7.98
C GLY A 452 -4.04 20.82 -8.21
N VAL A 453 -3.03 21.66 -8.26
CA VAL A 453 -3.17 23.11 -8.47
C VAL A 453 -2.79 23.50 -9.90
N PHE A 454 -3.73 24.12 -10.62
CA PHE A 454 -3.59 24.44 -12.04
C PHE A 454 -3.84 25.92 -12.33
N LYS A 455 -3.22 26.43 -13.39
CA LYS A 455 -3.44 27.77 -13.89
C LYS A 455 -4.65 27.82 -14.84
N ASN A 456 -4.82 26.77 -15.65
CA ASN A 456 -5.80 26.70 -16.70
C ASN A 456 -6.93 25.72 -16.39
N GLU A 457 -8.16 26.09 -16.71
CA GLU A 457 -9.36 25.27 -16.53
C GLU A 457 -9.25 23.91 -17.26
N SER A 458 -8.70 23.93 -18.48
CA SER A 458 -8.53 22.72 -19.27
C SER A 458 -7.62 21.67 -18.62
N ASN A 459 -6.55 22.10 -17.95
CA ASN A 459 -5.63 21.21 -17.24
C ASN A 459 -6.28 20.67 -15.96
N LEU A 460 -7.02 21.51 -15.23
CA LEU A 460 -7.81 21.07 -14.09
C LEU A 460 -8.81 20.00 -14.49
N GLN A 461 -9.54 20.20 -15.58
CA GLN A 461 -10.52 19.23 -16.09
C GLN A 461 -9.86 17.91 -16.53
N ALA A 462 -8.70 17.98 -17.19
CA ALA A 462 -7.94 16.77 -17.55
C ALA A 462 -7.49 16.00 -16.31
N TYR A 463 -7.05 16.69 -15.28
CA TYR A 463 -6.64 16.08 -14.02
C TYR A 463 -7.83 15.50 -13.25
N LEU A 464 -8.99 16.16 -13.24
CA LEU A 464 -10.20 15.60 -12.65
C LEU A 464 -10.62 14.28 -13.32
N ARG A 465 -10.53 14.19 -14.64
CA ARG A 465 -10.78 12.92 -15.35
C ARG A 465 -9.77 11.84 -14.97
N TYR A 466 -8.51 12.22 -14.85
CA TYR A 466 -7.44 11.29 -14.48
C TYR A 466 -7.65 10.74 -13.06
N ILE A 467 -7.83 11.60 -12.05
CA ILE A 467 -7.97 11.17 -10.66
C ILE A 467 -9.27 10.37 -10.42
N ALA A 468 -10.38 10.80 -11.02
CA ALA A 468 -11.62 10.04 -10.94
C ALA A 468 -11.52 8.68 -11.66
N GLY A 469 -10.79 8.62 -12.78
CA GLY A 469 -10.51 7.36 -13.45
C GLY A 469 -9.58 6.44 -12.65
N LYS A 470 -8.63 7.01 -11.90
CA LYS A 470 -7.76 6.26 -10.98
C LYS A 470 -8.59 5.65 -9.84
N ASP A 471 -9.46 6.44 -9.21
CA ASP A 471 -10.32 5.96 -8.13
C ASP A 471 -11.29 4.86 -8.60
N LEU A 472 -11.86 5.00 -9.79
CA LEU A 472 -12.71 3.96 -10.37
C LEU A 472 -11.95 2.65 -10.63
N LYS A 473 -10.66 2.70 -10.93
CA LYS A 473 -9.86 1.49 -11.14
C LYS A 473 -9.48 0.81 -9.82
N SER A 474 -9.16 1.58 -8.78
CA SER A 474 -8.59 1.05 -7.55
C SER A 474 -9.65 0.43 -6.63
N GLU A 475 -10.72 1.15 -6.31
CA GLU A 475 -11.59 0.79 -5.20
C GLU A 475 -13.05 0.56 -5.59
N LEU A 476 -13.55 1.36 -6.50
CA LEU A 476 -15.00 1.51 -6.68
C LEU A 476 -15.63 0.56 -7.70
N GLN A 477 -14.83 -0.15 -8.50
CA GLN A 477 -15.36 -1.05 -9.52
C GLN A 477 -15.66 -2.46 -9.03
N ASN A 478 -15.07 -2.86 -7.92
CA ASN A 478 -15.10 -4.24 -7.49
C ASN A 478 -16.03 -4.41 -6.29
N SER A 479 -16.83 -5.47 -6.33
CA SER A 479 -17.57 -5.90 -5.14
C SER A 479 -16.59 -6.40 -4.08
N ASP A 480 -16.81 -6.00 -2.84
CA ASP A 480 -16.09 -6.59 -1.73
C ASP A 480 -16.50 -8.05 -1.60
N THR A 481 -15.53 -8.93 -1.79
CA THR A 481 -15.77 -10.36 -1.66
C THR A 481 -15.00 -10.89 -0.45
N GLU A 482 -15.77 -11.27 0.55
CA GLU A 482 -15.27 -11.94 1.74
C GLU A 482 -15.61 -13.42 1.65
N THR A 483 -14.61 -14.27 1.80
CA THR A 483 -14.78 -15.70 1.76
C THR A 483 -14.35 -16.32 3.08
N THR A 484 -15.27 -16.93 3.80
CA THR A 484 -14.97 -17.67 5.02
C THR A 484 -14.89 -19.17 4.70
N ILE A 485 -13.77 -19.78 5.08
CA ILE A 485 -13.51 -21.19 4.88
C ILE A 485 -13.24 -21.85 6.22
N LYS A 486 -13.95 -22.94 6.52
CA LYS A 486 -13.69 -23.80 7.69
C LYS A 486 -13.10 -25.12 7.25
N PHE A 487 -12.14 -25.59 8.02
CA PHE A 487 -11.43 -26.82 7.74
C PHE A 487 -11.71 -27.87 8.82
N GLU A 488 -12.00 -29.09 8.41
CA GLU A 488 -12.25 -30.16 9.39
C GLU A 488 -10.96 -30.65 10.06
N LYS A 489 -9.90 -30.76 9.29
CA LYS A 489 -8.56 -31.16 9.77
C LYS A 489 -7.50 -30.66 8.80
N LEU A 490 -6.94 -29.52 9.03
CA LEU A 490 -5.68 -29.16 8.36
C LEU A 490 -4.51 -30.05 8.84
N PHE A 491 -4.71 -30.73 9.98
CA PHE A 491 -3.71 -31.65 10.54
C PHE A 491 -3.82 -33.03 9.87
N GLY A 492 -2.77 -33.43 9.15
CA GLY A 492 -2.75 -34.67 8.38
C GLY A 492 -3.36 -34.53 6.97
N SER A 493 -3.80 -33.32 6.60
CA SER A 493 -4.14 -32.99 5.23
C SER A 493 -2.88 -32.89 4.35
N ASN A 494 -3.05 -32.99 3.05
CA ASN A 494 -1.97 -32.82 2.08
C ASN A 494 -1.50 -31.35 1.93
N ILE A 495 -1.83 -30.46 2.89
CA ILE A 495 -1.39 -29.08 2.92
C ILE A 495 -0.11 -29.01 3.78
N PRO A 496 1.08 -29.03 3.16
CA PRO A 496 2.32 -28.92 3.90
C PRO A 496 2.38 -27.58 4.65
N ASN A 497 2.74 -27.63 5.93
CA ASN A 497 2.97 -26.44 6.74
C ASN A 497 1.73 -25.55 7.00
N ALA A 498 0.50 -26.09 6.95
CA ALA A 498 -0.71 -25.33 7.27
C ALA A 498 -0.67 -24.68 8.67
N ASN A 499 0.06 -25.28 9.60
CA ASN A 499 0.33 -24.72 10.93
C ASN A 499 1.23 -23.47 10.91
N GLN A 500 1.82 -23.12 9.78
CA GLN A 500 2.67 -21.92 9.61
C GLN A 500 1.95 -20.76 8.92
N LEU A 501 0.63 -20.88 8.67
CA LEU A 501 -0.19 -19.80 8.12
C LEU A 501 -0.13 -18.55 8.99
N LYS A 502 -0.05 -17.40 8.34
CA LYS A 502 -0.09 -16.08 8.96
C LYS A 502 -0.90 -15.12 8.11
N LEU A 503 -1.29 -13.99 8.68
CA LEU A 503 -2.02 -12.94 7.95
C LEU A 503 -1.28 -12.54 6.67
N ASN A 504 -2.06 -12.29 5.63
CA ASN A 504 -1.63 -11.92 4.28
C ASN A 504 -0.88 -13.02 3.48
N ASP A 505 -0.84 -14.26 3.97
CA ASP A 505 -0.39 -15.38 3.14
C ASP A 505 -1.36 -15.60 1.98
N VAL A 506 -0.82 -16.07 0.86
CA VAL A 506 -1.58 -16.37 -0.36
C VAL A 506 -2.14 -17.78 -0.28
N ILE A 507 -3.43 -17.91 -0.45
CA ILE A 507 -4.13 -19.20 -0.39
C ILE A 507 -4.85 -19.43 -1.72
N TYR A 508 -4.48 -20.50 -2.40
CA TYR A 508 -5.16 -20.98 -3.60
C TYR A 508 -6.21 -22.03 -3.22
N VAL A 509 -7.47 -21.74 -3.50
CA VAL A 509 -8.60 -22.58 -3.10
C VAL A 509 -9.35 -23.10 -4.32
N ASP A 510 -9.55 -24.41 -4.41
CA ASP A 510 -10.48 -25.02 -5.37
C ASP A 510 -11.88 -25.09 -4.73
N THR A 511 -12.66 -24.04 -4.94
CA THR A 511 -13.98 -23.88 -4.29
C THR A 511 -15.08 -24.77 -4.90
N ASN A 512 -14.90 -25.25 -6.13
CA ASN A 512 -15.95 -25.91 -6.92
C ASN A 512 -15.59 -27.33 -7.38
N ASN A 513 -14.51 -27.91 -6.87
CA ASN A 513 -13.97 -29.19 -7.36
C ASN A 513 -13.76 -29.22 -8.90
N SER A 514 -13.48 -28.05 -9.46
CA SER A 514 -13.31 -27.85 -10.91
C SER A 514 -11.86 -28.00 -11.37
N GLY A 515 -10.94 -28.11 -10.43
CA GLY A 515 -9.50 -28.04 -10.66
C GLY A 515 -9.00 -26.63 -10.95
N LYS A 516 -9.89 -25.62 -11.02
CA LYS A 516 -9.52 -24.20 -11.07
C LYS A 516 -9.42 -23.68 -9.65
N ARG A 517 -8.34 -23.01 -9.36
CA ARG A 517 -8.08 -22.42 -8.04
C ARG A 517 -8.22 -20.90 -8.12
N GLU A 518 -8.98 -20.35 -7.20
CA GLU A 518 -9.07 -18.90 -6.98
C GLU A 518 -7.96 -18.51 -6.00
N ARG A 519 -7.36 -17.34 -6.19
CA ARG A 519 -6.28 -16.81 -5.36
C ARG A 519 -6.85 -15.86 -4.33
N PHE A 520 -6.52 -16.09 -3.07
CA PHE A 520 -6.99 -15.30 -1.93
C PHE A 520 -5.83 -14.87 -1.05
N TYR A 521 -6.09 -13.84 -0.22
CA TYR A 521 -5.22 -13.43 0.89
C TYR A 521 -5.89 -13.73 2.22
N LEU A 522 -5.10 -14.20 3.18
CA LEU A 522 -5.58 -14.45 4.53
C LEU A 522 -5.79 -13.14 5.28
N ASN A 523 -7.06 -12.79 5.52
CA ASN A 523 -7.46 -11.58 6.23
C ASN A 523 -7.65 -11.79 7.72
N LYS A 524 -8.27 -12.91 8.09
CA LYS A 524 -8.53 -13.27 9.49
C LYS A 524 -8.32 -14.75 9.71
N MET A 525 -7.81 -15.09 10.88
CA MET A 525 -7.57 -16.47 11.28
C MET A 525 -7.97 -16.69 12.74
N THR A 526 -8.74 -17.73 12.98
CA THR A 526 -8.90 -18.30 14.32
C THR A 526 -7.94 -19.48 14.43
N TYR A 527 -7.04 -19.44 15.39
CA TYR A 527 -6.02 -20.45 15.63
C TYR A 527 -6.30 -21.18 16.95
N ASP A 528 -6.44 -22.50 16.90
CA ASP A 528 -6.61 -23.34 18.07
C ASP A 528 -5.23 -23.59 18.72
N LEU A 529 -5.01 -22.98 19.88
CA LEU A 529 -3.74 -23.06 20.62
C LEU A 529 -3.49 -24.43 21.27
N ILE A 530 -4.54 -25.24 21.45
CA ILE A 530 -4.42 -26.59 22.03
C ILE A 530 -4.02 -27.57 20.92
N LYS A 531 -4.66 -27.47 19.77
CA LYS A 531 -4.37 -28.33 18.61
C LYS A 531 -3.18 -27.82 17.80
N GLU A 532 -2.73 -26.59 18.07
CA GLU A 532 -1.66 -25.90 17.34
C GLU A 532 -1.93 -25.83 15.83
N MET A 533 -3.16 -25.44 15.44
CA MET A 533 -3.59 -25.39 14.06
C MET A 533 -4.65 -24.32 13.80
N PRO A 534 -4.74 -23.79 12.59
CA PRO A 534 -5.87 -22.95 12.19
C PRO A 534 -7.19 -23.73 12.25
N ASP A 535 -8.23 -23.07 12.75
CA ASP A 535 -9.61 -23.58 12.87
C ASP A 535 -10.52 -22.96 11.80
N GLU A 536 -10.43 -21.65 11.64
CA GLU A 536 -11.23 -20.90 10.68
C GLU A 536 -10.38 -19.81 10.01
N LEU A 537 -10.54 -19.65 8.71
CA LEU A 537 -9.87 -18.61 7.92
C LEU A 537 -10.91 -17.74 7.21
N THR A 538 -10.70 -16.44 7.25
CA THR A 538 -11.41 -15.49 6.39
C THR A 538 -10.45 -14.98 5.34
N LEU A 539 -10.83 -15.11 4.08
CA LEU A 539 -10.01 -14.80 2.93
C LEU A 539 -10.60 -13.65 2.12
N ILE A 540 -9.75 -12.85 1.54
CA ILE A 540 -10.13 -11.81 0.57
C ILE A 540 -9.70 -12.28 -0.81
N LEU A 541 -10.63 -12.28 -1.77
CA LEU A 541 -10.33 -12.63 -3.16
C LEU A 541 -9.36 -11.60 -3.74
N GLU A 542 -8.30 -12.08 -4.38
CA GLU A 542 -7.46 -11.19 -5.18
C GLU A 542 -8.22 -10.82 -6.45
N THR A 543 -8.66 -9.58 -6.52
CA THR A 543 -9.11 -9.01 -7.79
C THR A 543 -7.87 -8.73 -8.62
N GLU A 544 -7.79 -9.27 -9.83
CA GLU A 544 -6.75 -8.89 -10.80
C GLU A 544 -6.80 -7.37 -10.99
N VAL A 545 -5.74 -6.69 -10.61
CA VAL A 545 -5.56 -5.24 -10.78
C VAL A 545 -5.17 -4.94 -12.21
#